data_4a5bb2fc6746ea5c0402085404b6c36c
#
_entry.id   4a5bb2fc6746ea5c0402085404b6c36c
#
_cell.length_a   1.000
_cell.length_b   1.000
_cell.length_c   1.000
_cell.angle_alpha   90.00
_cell.angle_beta   90.00
_cell.angle_gamma   90.00
#
_symmetry.space_group_name_H-M   'P 1'
#
loop_
_entity.id
_entity.type
_entity.pdbx_description
1 polymer ?
#
loop_
_entity_poly.entity_id
_entity_poly.type
_entity_poly.pdbx_seq_one_letter_code
_entity_poly.pdbx_strand_id
1 'polypeptide(L)'
;MDEEAPGPPAPAPAGSRMNPSRRRSWSAPADVAPDSAAAEQLRLLDGFTSGRITAADFALGWHPARRASTANGERLHGPLSDLFDRVFMLLEDYTHDPSLREEGDLSDAELLTAVTALTPG
;
A
#
# COMPACT_ATOMS: atom_id res chain seq x y z
N MET A 1 8.08 4.16 47.81
CA MET A 1 7.83 4.00 47.37
C MET A 1 7.55 4.06 46.72
N ASP A 2 7.63 4.05 46.43
CA ASP A 2 7.28 4.00 45.65
C ASP A 2 7.13 3.77 44.87
N GLU A 3 7.21 3.90 44.75
CA GLU A 3 6.96 3.65 43.99
C GLU A 3 6.84 3.38 43.22
N GLU A 4 6.91 3.49 43.21
CA GLU A 4 6.65 3.15 42.42
C GLU A 4 6.59 3.10 41.60
N ALA A 5 6.74 3.23 41.58
CA ALA A 5 6.62 3.18 40.79
C ALA A 5 6.49 3.04 40.00
N PRO A 6 6.56 3.20 39.74
CA PRO A 6 6.27 3.16 38.81
C PRO A 6 6.03 2.88 38.07
N GLY A 7 6.05 2.75 37.82
CA GLY A 7 5.80 2.47 37.00
C GLY A 7 5.67 2.11 36.28
N PRO A 8 5.76 2.03 36.03
CA PRO A 8 5.61 1.69 35.12
C PRO A 8 5.36 1.51 34.40
N PRO A 9 5.48 1.71 34.28
CA PRO A 9 5.07 1.58 33.38
C PRO A 9 5.02 1.09 32.57
N ALA A 10 5.45 0.98 32.69
CA ALA A 10 5.43 0.62 31.79
C ALA A 10 4.86 0.08 31.18
N PRO A 11 4.60 0.07 31.44
CA PRO A 11 4.22 -0.65 30.44
C PRO A 11 3.70 -0.22 29.53
N ALA A 12 3.61 0.36 29.88
CA ALA A 12 3.15 0.80 28.84
C ALA A 12 3.20 0.21 27.57
N PRO A 13 4.10 -0.07 27.28
CA PRO A 13 4.18 -0.59 25.95
C PRO A 13 3.32 -1.77 25.74
N ALA A 14 2.99 -2.35 26.80
CA ALA A 14 2.22 -3.56 26.71
C ALA A 14 0.91 -3.35 25.98
N GLY A 15 0.20 -2.32 26.34
CA GLY A 15 -1.12 -2.10 25.76
C GLY A 15 -1.07 -1.98 24.27
N SER A 16 -0.09 -1.29 23.78
CA SER A 16 -0.03 -1.06 22.37
C SER A 16 0.27 -2.32 21.58
N ARG A 17 1.00 -3.22 22.14
CA ARG A 17 1.31 -4.46 21.44
C ARG A 17 0.11 -5.35 21.26
N MET A 18 -0.87 -5.17 22.08
CA MET A 18 -1.97 -6.09 22.13
C MET A 18 -2.97 -5.91 21.04
N ASN A 19 -2.84 -4.84 20.25
CA ASN A 19 -3.76 -4.63 19.17
C ASN A 19 -3.01 -4.15 17.94
N PRO A 20 -2.24 -5.05 17.34
CA PRO A 20 -1.47 -4.68 16.15
C PRO A 20 -2.33 -4.27 14.97
N SER A 21 -3.54 -4.81 14.83
CA SER A 21 -4.43 -4.45 13.74
C SER A 21 -4.82 -2.99 13.80
N ARG A 22 -5.09 -2.48 15.01
CA ARG A 22 -5.45 -1.09 15.16
C ARG A 22 -4.28 -0.18 14.83
N ARG A 23 -3.07 -0.59 15.19
CA ARG A 23 -1.88 0.18 14.91
C ARG A 23 -1.56 0.23 13.43
N ARG A 24 -2.07 -0.74 12.68
CA ARG A 24 -1.82 -0.83 11.26
C ARG A 24 -3.06 -0.50 10.46
N SER A 25 -3.81 0.49 10.94
CA SER A 25 -4.99 1.01 10.26
C SER A 25 -4.72 2.44 9.83
N TRP A 26 -4.88 2.73 8.55
CA TRP A 26 -4.56 4.04 8.03
C TRP A 26 -5.59 4.46 6.98
N SER A 27 -5.85 5.76 6.89
CA SER A 27 -6.75 6.32 5.89
C SER A 27 -6.08 7.33 4.99
N ALA A 28 -4.84 7.72 5.30
CA ALA A 28 -4.08 8.67 4.49
C ALA A 28 -2.66 8.18 4.31
N PRO A 29 -2.04 8.47 3.14
CA PRO A 29 -0.67 8.01 2.89
C PRO A 29 0.33 8.49 3.94
N ALA A 30 0.14 9.69 4.48
CA ALA A 30 1.07 10.25 5.46
C ALA A 30 1.10 9.47 6.76
N ASP A 31 0.03 8.72 7.06
CA ASP A 31 -0.09 7.98 8.31
C ASP A 31 0.50 6.58 8.22
N VAL A 32 0.80 6.11 7.02
CA VAL A 32 1.25 4.73 6.81
C VAL A 32 2.65 4.53 7.39
N ALA A 33 2.79 3.46 8.17
CA ALA A 33 4.08 3.13 8.78
C ALA A 33 5.10 2.83 7.67
N PRO A 34 6.31 3.42 7.75
CA PRO A 34 7.28 3.28 6.65
C PRO A 34 7.81 1.86 6.43
N ASP A 35 7.67 1.00 7.42
CA ASP A 35 8.12 -0.39 7.30
C ASP A 35 7.01 -1.35 6.91
N SER A 36 5.85 -0.83 6.55
CA SER A 36 4.68 -1.66 6.23
C SER A 36 4.66 -2.04 4.75
N ALA A 37 3.87 -3.05 4.42
CA ALA A 37 3.64 -3.43 3.03
C ALA A 37 2.83 -2.36 2.30
N ALA A 38 1.93 -1.67 3.00
CA ALA A 38 1.21 -0.55 2.39
C ALA A 38 2.18 0.56 1.98
N ALA A 39 3.22 0.81 2.78
CA ALA A 39 4.25 1.78 2.42
C ALA A 39 4.99 1.33 1.15
N GLU A 40 5.21 0.04 1.00
CA GLU A 40 5.83 -0.48 -0.21
C GLU A 40 4.94 -0.21 -1.43
N GLN A 41 3.63 -0.40 -1.29
CA GLN A 41 2.70 -0.08 -2.37
C GLN A 41 2.74 1.40 -2.72
N LEU A 42 2.85 2.27 -1.72
CA LEU A 42 2.98 3.72 -1.98
C LEU A 42 4.29 4.05 -2.69
N ARG A 43 5.38 3.37 -2.33
CA ARG A 43 6.65 3.56 -3.02
C ARG A 43 6.58 3.10 -4.47
N LEU A 44 5.85 2.01 -4.74
CA LEU A 44 5.63 1.55 -6.11
C LEU A 44 4.84 2.58 -6.90
N LEU A 45 3.80 3.15 -6.31
CA LEU A 45 3.02 4.20 -6.96
C LEU A 45 3.90 5.40 -7.31
N ASP A 46 4.68 5.85 -6.36
CA ASP A 46 5.56 7.00 -6.57
C ASP A 46 6.62 6.69 -7.64
N GLY A 47 7.21 5.51 -7.58
CA GLY A 47 8.20 5.10 -8.57
C GLY A 47 7.63 5.02 -9.97
N PHE A 48 6.42 4.49 -10.09
CA PHE A 48 5.79 4.35 -11.39
C PHE A 48 5.37 5.71 -11.96
N THR A 49 4.69 6.54 -11.15
CA THR A 49 4.21 7.84 -11.64
C THR A 49 5.34 8.82 -11.89
N SER A 50 6.49 8.63 -11.27
CA SER A 50 7.67 9.47 -11.51
C SER A 50 8.57 8.93 -12.62
N GLY A 51 8.24 7.76 -13.17
CA GLY A 51 9.03 7.19 -14.26
C GLY A 51 10.24 6.40 -13.83
N ARG A 52 10.39 6.12 -12.53
CA ARG A 52 11.56 5.38 -12.03
C ARG A 52 11.46 3.88 -12.25
N ILE A 53 10.24 3.34 -12.30
CA ILE A 53 10.06 1.92 -12.58
C ILE A 53 9.09 1.76 -13.74
N THR A 54 9.12 0.59 -14.38
CA THR A 54 8.25 0.31 -15.51
C THR A 54 6.87 -0.14 -15.05
N ALA A 55 5.92 -0.15 -15.98
CA ALA A 55 4.58 -0.65 -15.69
C ALA A 55 4.63 -2.11 -15.26
N ALA A 56 5.46 -2.92 -15.91
CA ALA A 56 5.62 -4.32 -15.55
C ALA A 56 6.16 -4.47 -14.12
N ASP A 57 7.18 -3.69 -13.76
CA ASP A 57 7.74 -3.71 -12.42
C ASP A 57 6.69 -3.31 -11.39
N PHE A 58 5.90 -2.30 -11.71
CA PHE A 58 4.83 -1.83 -10.83
C PHE A 58 3.81 -2.96 -10.57
N ALA A 59 3.35 -3.60 -11.64
CA ALA A 59 2.36 -4.67 -11.52
C ALA A 59 2.92 -5.87 -10.76
N LEU A 60 4.16 -6.26 -11.08
CA LEU A 60 4.78 -7.40 -10.45
C LEU A 60 5.06 -7.18 -8.96
N GLY A 61 5.28 -5.93 -8.57
CA GLY A 61 5.51 -5.60 -7.16
C GLY A 61 4.23 -5.39 -6.37
N TRP A 62 3.18 -4.91 -7.02
CA TRP A 62 1.93 -4.52 -6.35
C TRP A 62 1.23 -5.70 -5.68
N HIS A 63 1.02 -6.77 -6.42
CA HIS A 63 0.25 -7.90 -5.89
C HIS A 63 0.91 -8.58 -4.69
N PRO A 64 2.22 -8.88 -4.74
CA PRO A 64 2.86 -9.44 -3.54
C PRO A 64 2.81 -8.50 -2.34
N ALA A 65 2.99 -7.19 -2.57
CA ALA A 65 2.93 -6.23 -1.49
C ALA A 65 1.52 -6.17 -0.89
N ARG A 66 0.49 -6.26 -1.73
CA ARG A 66 -0.88 -6.28 -1.24
C ARG A 66 -1.15 -7.52 -0.40
N ARG A 67 -0.66 -8.67 -0.85
CA ARG A 67 -0.82 -9.90 -0.07
C ARG A 67 -0.10 -9.81 1.26
N ALA A 68 1.10 -9.21 1.27
CA ALA A 68 1.85 -9.03 2.50
C ALA A 68 1.12 -8.08 3.44
N SER A 69 0.51 -7.03 2.91
CA SER A 69 -0.26 -6.09 3.71
C SER A 69 -1.39 -6.81 4.46
N THR A 70 -2.14 -7.64 3.74
CA THR A 70 -3.22 -8.41 4.35
C THR A 70 -2.67 -9.38 5.40
N ALA A 71 -1.58 -10.09 5.08
CA ALA A 71 -0.98 -11.04 6.01
C ALA A 71 -0.46 -10.38 7.28
N ASN A 72 -0.03 -9.12 7.16
CA ASN A 72 0.48 -8.34 8.30
C ASN A 72 -0.62 -7.75 9.15
N GLY A 73 -1.88 -7.93 8.77
CA GLY A 73 -3.01 -7.34 9.49
C GLY A 73 -3.18 -5.85 9.24
N GLU A 74 -2.62 -5.35 8.15
CA GLU A 74 -2.75 -3.94 7.80
C GLU A 74 -4.16 -3.68 7.28
N ARG A 75 -4.73 -2.56 7.66
CA ARG A 75 -6.08 -2.19 7.26
C ARG A 75 -6.09 -0.78 6.70
N LEU A 76 -6.70 -0.65 5.55
CA LEU A 76 -6.80 0.63 4.86
C LEU A 76 -8.24 1.09 4.88
N HIS A 77 -8.43 2.40 5.03
CA HIS A 77 -9.75 2.99 5.13
C HIS A 77 -9.83 4.23 4.25
N GLY A 78 -11.06 4.65 3.96
CA GLY A 78 -11.34 5.92 3.31
C GLY A 78 -10.55 6.14 2.03
N PRO A 79 -9.99 7.33 1.84
CA PRO A 79 -9.30 7.66 0.59
C PRO A 79 -8.16 6.73 0.23
N LEU A 80 -7.41 6.25 1.23
CA LEU A 80 -6.30 5.35 0.97
C LEU A 80 -6.80 4.01 0.44
N SER A 81 -7.85 3.48 1.06
CA SER A 81 -8.46 2.23 0.59
C SER A 81 -9.01 2.41 -0.82
N ASP A 82 -9.69 3.51 -1.08
CA ASP A 82 -10.25 3.79 -2.39
C ASP A 82 -9.17 3.86 -3.46
N LEU A 83 -8.06 4.52 -3.14
CA LEU A 83 -6.94 4.64 -4.08
C LEU A 83 -6.38 3.26 -4.43
N PHE A 84 -6.12 2.44 -3.42
CA PHE A 84 -5.53 1.13 -3.64
C PHE A 84 -6.49 0.20 -4.39
N ASP A 85 -7.78 0.29 -4.09
CA ASP A 85 -8.79 -0.50 -4.80
C ASP A 85 -8.85 -0.12 -6.28
N ARG A 86 -8.76 1.17 -6.58
CA ARG A 86 -8.79 1.63 -7.96
C ARG A 86 -7.54 1.18 -8.72
N VAL A 87 -6.38 1.23 -8.06
CA VAL A 87 -5.15 0.72 -8.66
C VAL A 87 -5.29 -0.77 -8.96
N PHE A 88 -5.83 -1.52 -8.01
CA PHE A 88 -6.05 -2.95 -8.21
C PHE A 88 -6.95 -3.22 -9.42
N MET A 89 -8.03 -2.46 -9.55
CA MET A 89 -8.94 -2.63 -10.68
C MET A 89 -8.26 -2.34 -12.00
N LEU A 90 -7.40 -1.33 -12.04
CA LEU A 90 -6.64 -1.05 -13.26
C LEU A 90 -5.68 -2.19 -13.59
N LEU A 91 -5.05 -2.76 -12.57
CA LEU A 91 -4.13 -3.88 -12.80
C LEU A 91 -4.85 -5.14 -13.24
N GLU A 92 -6.14 -5.28 -12.94
CA GLU A 92 -6.94 -6.39 -13.46
C GLU A 92 -7.06 -6.33 -14.98
N ASP A 93 -7.00 -5.14 -15.54
CA ASP A 93 -7.10 -4.93 -16.99
C ASP A 93 -5.74 -4.80 -17.65
N TYR A 94 -4.65 -5.00 -16.90
CA TYR A 94 -3.30 -4.86 -17.41
C TYR A 94 -2.57 -6.20 -17.35
N THR A 95 -1.97 -6.58 -18.47
CA THR A 95 -1.14 -7.78 -18.55
C THR A 95 0.30 -7.34 -18.79
N HIS A 96 1.18 -7.68 -17.86
CA HIS A 96 2.58 -7.25 -17.93
C HIS A 96 3.38 -7.94 -19.04
N ASP A 97 2.90 -9.07 -19.53
CA ASP A 97 3.55 -9.78 -20.64
C ASP A 97 2.82 -9.42 -21.94
N PRO A 98 3.45 -8.65 -22.83
CA PRO A 98 2.77 -8.24 -24.07
C PRO A 98 2.26 -9.39 -24.92
N SER A 99 2.91 -10.56 -24.84
CA SER A 99 2.48 -11.71 -25.63
C SER A 99 1.14 -12.28 -25.18
N LEU A 100 0.75 -11.98 -23.94
CA LEU A 100 -0.53 -12.44 -23.38
C LEU A 100 -1.60 -11.36 -23.41
N ARG A 101 -1.26 -10.17 -23.89
CA ARG A 101 -2.17 -9.04 -23.87
C ARG A 101 -3.27 -9.21 -24.91
N GLU A 102 -4.50 -8.94 -24.50
CA GLU A 102 -5.66 -9.07 -25.37
C GLU A 102 -6.24 -7.69 -25.69
N GLU A 103 -7.13 -7.67 -26.64
CA GLU A 103 -7.83 -6.45 -26.99
C GLU A 103 -8.64 -5.98 -25.77
N GLY A 104 -8.53 -4.71 -25.44
CA GLY A 104 -9.18 -4.17 -24.24
C GLY A 104 -8.27 -4.09 -23.03
N ASP A 105 -7.16 -4.82 -23.05
CA ASP A 105 -6.18 -4.69 -21.96
C ASP A 105 -5.45 -3.36 -22.06
N LEU A 106 -5.07 -2.83 -20.90
CA LEU A 106 -4.36 -1.57 -20.85
C LEU A 106 -2.92 -1.74 -21.35
N SER A 107 -2.46 -0.78 -22.13
CA SER A 107 -1.04 -0.70 -22.47
C SER A 107 -0.28 -0.09 -21.30
N ASP A 108 1.06 -0.17 -21.36
CA ASP A 108 1.91 0.45 -20.35
C ASP A 108 1.61 1.95 -20.21
N ALA A 109 1.48 2.65 -21.33
CA ALA A 109 1.21 4.09 -21.33
C ALA A 109 -0.19 4.39 -20.78
N GLU A 110 -1.16 3.57 -21.13
CA GLU A 110 -2.52 3.75 -20.63
C GLU A 110 -2.60 3.53 -19.14
N LEU A 111 -1.89 2.52 -18.65
CA LEU A 111 -1.85 2.26 -17.20
C LEU A 111 -1.21 3.45 -16.49
N LEU A 112 -0.11 3.96 -17.00
CA LEU A 112 0.56 5.11 -16.38
C LEU A 112 -0.36 6.32 -16.33
N THR A 113 -1.05 6.60 -17.41
CA THR A 113 -1.98 7.73 -17.46
C THR A 113 -3.09 7.56 -16.41
N ALA A 114 -3.67 6.35 -16.34
CA ALA A 114 -4.78 6.10 -15.43
C ALA A 114 -4.34 6.16 -13.97
N VAL A 115 -3.18 5.59 -13.65
CA VAL A 115 -2.67 5.61 -12.27
C VAL A 115 -2.31 7.03 -11.87
N THR A 116 -1.68 7.79 -12.78
CA THR A 116 -1.32 9.17 -12.49
C THR A 116 -2.58 10.01 -12.19
N ALA A 117 -3.67 9.74 -12.89
CA ALA A 117 -4.92 10.46 -12.65
C ALA A 117 -5.53 10.17 -11.28
N LEU A 118 -5.20 9.02 -10.67
CA LEU A 118 -5.68 8.67 -9.35
C LEU A 118 -4.88 9.32 -8.23
N THR A 119 -3.64 9.67 -8.48
CA THR A 119 -2.76 10.23 -7.45
C THR A 119 -2.86 11.73 -7.45
N PRO A 120 -3.04 12.36 -6.28
CA PRO A 120 -3.12 13.81 -6.23
C PRO A 120 -1.78 14.44 -6.58
N GLY A 121 -1.86 15.44 -7.37
CA GLY A 121 -0.86 16.34 -7.77
C GLY A 121 0.52 16.24 -7.84
#